data_b09742776c0dcaa836f8673fb7bb7295
#
_entry.id   b09742776c0dcaa836f8673fb7bb7295
#
_cell.length_a   1.000
_cell.length_b   1.000
_cell.length_c   1.000
_cell.angle_alpha   90.00
_cell.angle_beta   90.00
_cell.angle_gamma   90.00
#
_symmetry.space_group_name_H-M   'P 1'
#
loop_
_entity.id
_entity.type
_entity.pdbx_description
1 polymer ?
#
loop_
_entity_poly.entity_id
_entity_poly.type
_entity_poly.pdbx_seq_one_letter_code
_entity_poly.pdbx_strand_id
1 'polypeptide(L)'
;MRDLKKLFKEYISDISGVNALVFAIVLPAMVAAGGLAVDLANAYNVKNRLGNALDKTALATANSSGTEAELTEIAQKFFAVNFRESGLGQAYDLNVQFNDKVIQVSASADVELMFMGMFGKEDLNVSAMSEVTRELSGIEVVLVLDVTGSMAGSNITALKSASTEFLNIMFEDISDPEYIRIGITPYSNTINVGSYGWGEYPDGSYYGPAFIDLPETDDYKTASEITYDLENTHDWHGCVLAGEYPDDVSDERVSFDMYRYPRVCQSGWYGYCWSYNNNPNNACTTSPVVPLGHDRVLLQDTIDNLDPVGNTLGNFGLLWGWRLISPEEPFTEGAAYDDPEWKKAVIMMTDGVNTMNNTYSAYGRTADHDVRPSDLDDRLGEICMAMKDKNITVYTITFGNVNEST
;
A
#
# COMPACT_ATOMS: atom_id res chain seq x y z
N MET A 1 -49.26 -81.52 -52.45
CA MET A 1 -48.01 -81.69 -51.65
C MET A 1 -46.78 -80.99 -52.27
N ARG A 2 -46.76 -80.71 -53.60
CA ARG A 2 -45.64 -80.01 -54.26
C ARG A 2 -45.59 -78.46 -53.91
N ASP A 3 -46.75 -77.85 -53.76
CA ASP A 3 -46.82 -76.37 -53.48
C ASP A 3 -46.39 -75.97 -52.08
N LEU A 4 -46.65 -76.81 -51.08
CA LEU A 4 -46.24 -76.55 -49.72
C LEU A 4 -44.70 -76.56 -49.55
N LYS A 5 -44.02 -77.47 -50.28
CA LYS A 5 -42.54 -77.50 -50.27
C LYS A 5 -41.92 -76.29 -50.97
N LYS A 6 -42.59 -75.76 -51.99
CA LYS A 6 -42.12 -74.57 -52.71
C LYS A 6 -42.29 -73.30 -51.83
N LEU A 7 -43.45 -73.15 -51.23
CA LEU A 7 -43.71 -72.07 -50.28
C LEU A 7 -42.77 -72.10 -49.08
N PHE A 8 -42.49 -73.27 -48.55
CA PHE A 8 -41.55 -73.42 -47.42
C PHE A 8 -40.10 -73.09 -47.81
N LYS A 9 -39.74 -73.45 -49.08
CA LYS A 9 -38.41 -73.13 -49.63
C LYS A 9 -38.25 -71.64 -49.94
N GLU A 10 -39.31 -71.00 -50.46
CA GLU A 10 -39.35 -69.51 -50.66
C GLU A 10 -39.35 -68.77 -49.35
N TYR A 11 -40.09 -69.28 -48.34
CA TYR A 11 -40.06 -68.65 -46.98
C TYR A 11 -38.71 -68.78 -46.31
N ILE A 12 -37.98 -69.87 -46.44
CA ILE A 12 -36.64 -70.08 -45.88
C ILE A 12 -35.59 -69.27 -46.66
N SER A 13 -35.83 -69.02 -47.96
CA SER A 13 -34.90 -68.27 -48.82
C SER A 13 -35.21 -66.78 -48.89
N ASP A 14 -36.30 -66.36 -48.28
CA ASP A 14 -36.64 -64.96 -48.21
C ASP A 14 -35.78 -64.25 -47.14
N ILE A 15 -34.76 -63.50 -47.59
CA ILE A 15 -33.82 -62.73 -46.77
C ILE A 15 -34.36 -61.36 -46.45
N SER A 16 -35.54 -60.94 -46.92
CA SER A 16 -36.14 -59.61 -46.61
C SER A 16 -36.42 -59.43 -45.13
N GLY A 17 -36.79 -60.51 -44.41
CA GLY A 17 -36.96 -60.55 -42.99
C GLY A 17 -35.64 -60.37 -42.18
N VAL A 18 -34.51 -60.84 -42.75
CA VAL A 18 -33.19 -60.70 -42.12
C VAL A 18 -32.79 -59.19 -42.00
N ASN A 19 -33.07 -58.40 -43.01
CA ASN A 19 -32.81 -56.94 -42.97
C ASN A 19 -33.64 -56.29 -41.91
N ALA A 20 -34.91 -56.69 -41.72
CA ALA A 20 -35.74 -56.14 -40.62
C ALA A 20 -35.22 -56.55 -39.25
N LEU A 21 -34.70 -57.77 -39.08
CA LEU A 21 -34.08 -58.22 -37.81
C LEU A 21 -32.77 -57.53 -37.52
N VAL A 22 -31.91 -57.36 -38.54
CA VAL A 22 -30.68 -56.61 -38.42
C VAL A 22 -30.99 -55.13 -38.02
N PHE A 23 -31.99 -54.55 -38.70
CA PHE A 23 -32.40 -53.14 -38.39
C PHE A 23 -32.98 -53.04 -36.98
N ALA A 24 -33.74 -54.03 -36.53
CA ALA A 24 -34.30 -54.07 -35.16
C ALA A 24 -33.21 -54.16 -34.06
N ILE A 25 -32.04 -54.70 -34.33
CA ILE A 25 -30.90 -54.78 -33.39
C ILE A 25 -29.99 -53.57 -33.54
N VAL A 26 -29.72 -53.13 -34.78
CA VAL A 26 -28.76 -52.03 -35.02
C VAL A 26 -29.36 -50.65 -34.67
N LEU A 27 -30.65 -50.43 -34.94
CA LEU A 27 -31.31 -49.17 -34.72
C LEU A 27 -31.24 -48.72 -33.23
N PRO A 28 -31.58 -49.53 -32.22
CA PRO A 28 -31.44 -49.20 -30.82
C PRO A 28 -29.99 -48.88 -30.45
N ALA A 29 -29.02 -49.60 -30.98
CA ALA A 29 -27.60 -49.34 -30.75
C ALA A 29 -27.16 -48.00 -31.36
N MET A 30 -27.63 -47.65 -32.56
CA MET A 30 -27.36 -46.34 -33.17
C MET A 30 -28.03 -45.21 -32.43
N VAL A 31 -29.26 -45.38 -31.97
CA VAL A 31 -29.98 -44.40 -31.16
C VAL A 31 -29.25 -44.19 -29.80
N ALA A 32 -28.82 -45.29 -29.16
CA ALA A 32 -28.05 -45.22 -27.92
C ALA A 32 -26.71 -44.48 -28.11
N ALA A 33 -25.97 -44.79 -29.18
CA ALA A 33 -24.68 -44.11 -29.48
C ALA A 33 -24.88 -42.61 -29.81
N GLY A 34 -25.90 -42.27 -30.60
CA GLY A 34 -26.25 -40.91 -30.93
C GLY A 34 -26.73 -40.12 -29.70
N GLY A 35 -27.58 -40.79 -28.89
CA GLY A 35 -28.05 -40.20 -27.61
C GLY A 35 -26.95 -39.92 -26.61
N LEU A 36 -26.02 -40.88 -26.47
CA LEU A 36 -24.83 -40.68 -25.63
C LEU A 36 -23.99 -39.48 -26.08
N ALA A 37 -23.82 -39.31 -27.40
CA ALA A 37 -23.08 -38.16 -27.94
C ALA A 37 -23.76 -36.82 -27.61
N VAL A 38 -25.09 -36.76 -27.62
CA VAL A 38 -25.86 -35.54 -27.23
C VAL A 38 -25.74 -35.30 -25.74
N ASP A 39 -25.89 -36.32 -24.89
CA ASP A 39 -25.78 -36.19 -23.44
C ASP A 39 -24.37 -35.73 -23.03
N LEU A 40 -23.30 -36.28 -23.63
CA LEU A 40 -21.94 -35.86 -23.42
C LEU A 40 -21.68 -34.41 -23.90
N ALA A 41 -22.27 -34.01 -25.05
CA ALA A 41 -22.17 -32.63 -25.52
C ALA A 41 -22.83 -31.65 -24.55
N ASN A 42 -23.98 -32.00 -23.98
CA ASN A 42 -24.66 -31.21 -22.96
C ASN A 42 -23.84 -31.11 -21.67
N ALA A 43 -23.28 -32.24 -21.21
CA ALA A 43 -22.41 -32.25 -20.02
C ALA A 43 -21.15 -31.39 -20.24
N TYR A 44 -20.54 -31.43 -21.40
CA TYR A 44 -19.41 -30.59 -21.76
C TYR A 44 -19.79 -29.11 -21.79
N ASN A 45 -20.95 -28.76 -22.34
CA ASN A 45 -21.46 -27.37 -22.34
C ASN A 45 -21.72 -26.88 -20.93
N VAL A 46 -22.31 -27.68 -20.03
CA VAL A 46 -22.54 -27.30 -18.63
C VAL A 46 -21.22 -27.13 -17.92
N LYS A 47 -20.25 -28.04 -18.12
CA LYS A 47 -18.91 -27.93 -17.56
C LYS A 47 -18.19 -26.63 -17.98
N ASN A 48 -18.27 -26.28 -19.26
CA ASN A 48 -17.66 -25.04 -19.76
C ASN A 48 -18.35 -23.79 -19.18
N ARG A 49 -19.69 -23.81 -19.06
CA ARG A 49 -20.43 -22.70 -18.42
C ARG A 49 -20.05 -22.57 -16.95
N LEU A 50 -19.93 -23.72 -16.26
CA LEU A 50 -19.49 -23.75 -14.86
C LEU A 50 -18.07 -23.16 -14.72
N GLY A 51 -17.12 -23.59 -15.55
CA GLY A 51 -15.76 -23.06 -15.57
C GLY A 51 -15.74 -21.55 -15.81
N ASN A 52 -16.45 -21.06 -16.83
CA ASN A 52 -16.53 -19.62 -17.12
C ASN A 52 -17.17 -18.80 -15.99
N ALA A 53 -18.13 -19.38 -15.27
CA ALA A 53 -18.74 -18.71 -14.11
C ALA A 53 -17.76 -18.66 -12.94
N LEU A 54 -17.02 -19.76 -12.71
CA LEU A 54 -15.98 -19.82 -11.67
C LEU A 54 -14.81 -18.87 -11.96
N ASP A 55 -14.36 -18.78 -13.22
CA ASP A 55 -13.30 -17.83 -13.62
C ASP A 55 -13.70 -16.39 -13.31
N LYS A 56 -14.93 -16.00 -13.67
CA LYS A 56 -15.45 -14.66 -13.36
C LYS A 56 -15.59 -14.43 -11.86
N THR A 57 -16.03 -15.45 -11.13
CA THR A 57 -16.17 -15.39 -9.68
C THR A 57 -14.81 -15.23 -9.00
N ALA A 58 -13.83 -16.05 -9.39
CA ALA A 58 -12.47 -15.96 -8.87
C ALA A 58 -11.86 -14.58 -9.10
N LEU A 59 -11.95 -14.06 -10.34
CA LEU A 59 -11.46 -12.71 -10.68
C LEU A 59 -12.17 -11.60 -9.89
N ALA A 60 -13.50 -11.68 -9.74
CA ALA A 60 -14.26 -10.70 -8.98
C ALA A 60 -13.88 -10.73 -7.50
N THR A 61 -13.70 -11.93 -6.94
CA THR A 61 -13.27 -12.11 -5.54
C THR A 61 -11.86 -11.59 -5.31
N ALA A 62 -10.93 -11.84 -6.24
CA ALA A 62 -9.55 -11.36 -6.14
C ALA A 62 -9.43 -9.84 -6.20
N ASN A 63 -10.30 -9.17 -6.96
CA ASN A 63 -10.34 -7.72 -7.08
C ASN A 63 -11.15 -7.02 -5.97
N SER A 64 -11.72 -7.79 -5.04
CA SER A 64 -12.49 -7.23 -3.93
C SER A 64 -11.65 -7.16 -2.67
N SER A 65 -11.90 -6.15 -1.83
CA SER A 65 -11.31 -6.01 -0.51
C SER A 65 -12.24 -6.61 0.55
N GLY A 66 -11.69 -7.08 1.65
CA GLY A 66 -12.47 -7.61 2.76
C GLY A 66 -11.84 -8.85 3.41
N THR A 67 -12.43 -9.30 4.51
CA THR A 67 -12.10 -10.54 5.19
C THR A 67 -12.45 -11.76 4.34
N GLU A 68 -11.88 -12.92 4.64
CA GLU A 68 -12.23 -14.17 3.93
C GLU A 68 -13.73 -14.48 3.95
N ALA A 69 -14.43 -14.11 5.03
CA ALA A 69 -15.88 -14.29 5.14
C ALA A 69 -16.65 -13.38 4.16
N GLU A 70 -16.26 -12.11 4.06
CA GLU A 70 -16.85 -11.14 3.13
C GLU A 70 -16.54 -11.51 1.67
N LEU A 71 -15.29 -11.91 1.40
CA LEU A 71 -14.88 -12.38 0.08
C LEU A 71 -15.64 -13.64 -0.34
N THR A 72 -15.92 -14.55 0.61
CA THR A 72 -16.75 -15.73 0.35
C THR A 72 -18.19 -15.33 0.01
N GLU A 73 -18.77 -14.34 0.69
CA GLU A 73 -20.09 -13.82 0.38
C GLU A 73 -20.14 -13.16 -1.02
N ILE A 74 -19.09 -12.39 -1.36
CA ILE A 74 -18.93 -11.80 -2.69
C ILE A 74 -18.89 -12.90 -3.74
N ALA A 75 -18.06 -13.95 -3.54
CA ALA A 75 -17.95 -15.08 -4.44
C ALA A 75 -19.31 -15.77 -4.67
N GLN A 76 -20.08 -15.99 -3.62
CA GLN A 76 -21.41 -16.59 -3.70
C GLN A 76 -22.38 -15.73 -4.54
N LYS A 77 -22.40 -14.42 -4.32
CA LYS A 77 -23.23 -13.48 -5.08
C LYS A 77 -22.84 -13.45 -6.56
N PHE A 78 -21.54 -13.37 -6.87
CA PHE A 78 -21.06 -13.36 -8.25
C PHE A 78 -21.31 -14.67 -8.97
N PHE A 79 -21.11 -15.80 -8.30
CA PHE A 79 -21.39 -17.11 -8.86
C PHE A 79 -22.86 -17.26 -9.19
N ALA A 80 -23.78 -16.93 -8.28
CA ALA A 80 -25.22 -17.03 -8.49
C ALA A 80 -25.72 -16.19 -9.69
N VAL A 81 -25.09 -15.03 -9.95
CA VAL A 81 -25.43 -14.19 -11.11
C VAL A 81 -24.87 -14.76 -12.41
N ASN A 82 -23.66 -15.36 -12.40
CA ASN A 82 -22.97 -15.82 -13.59
C ASN A 82 -23.31 -17.26 -13.98
N PHE A 83 -23.66 -18.11 -13.01
CA PHE A 83 -24.19 -19.44 -13.25
C PHE A 83 -25.69 -19.47 -12.97
N ARG A 84 -26.49 -19.05 -13.96
CA ARG A 84 -27.96 -19.16 -13.84
C ARG A 84 -28.35 -20.61 -14.07
N GLU A 85 -29.21 -21.11 -13.17
CA GLU A 85 -29.85 -22.40 -13.36
C GLU A 85 -30.58 -22.41 -14.72
N SER A 86 -30.28 -23.41 -15.52
CA SER A 86 -30.98 -23.71 -16.76
C SER A 86 -31.42 -25.14 -16.68
N GLY A 87 -32.51 -25.54 -17.39
CA GLY A 87 -33.02 -26.91 -17.37
C GLY A 87 -32.00 -27.99 -17.82
N LEU A 88 -30.72 -27.65 -17.95
CA LEU A 88 -29.63 -28.56 -18.32
C LEU A 88 -28.64 -28.81 -17.17
N GLY A 89 -28.74 -28.13 -16.01
CA GLY A 89 -27.84 -28.37 -14.88
C GLY A 89 -28.09 -27.45 -13.69
N GLN A 90 -28.02 -28.02 -12.49
CA GLN A 90 -28.03 -27.32 -11.21
C GLN A 90 -26.63 -27.38 -10.60
N ALA A 91 -26.07 -26.19 -10.21
CA ALA A 91 -24.82 -26.14 -9.52
C ALA A 91 -25.00 -26.21 -8.00
N TYR A 92 -24.07 -26.87 -7.33
CA TYR A 92 -24.01 -26.99 -5.88
C TYR A 92 -22.55 -27.06 -5.41
N ASP A 93 -22.35 -27.01 -4.09
CA ASP A 93 -21.06 -27.12 -3.42
C ASP A 93 -20.04 -26.08 -3.90
N LEU A 94 -20.48 -24.80 -4.02
CA LEU A 94 -19.53 -23.72 -4.23
C LEU A 94 -18.58 -23.65 -3.03
N ASN A 95 -17.32 -23.94 -3.27
CA ASN A 95 -16.26 -23.90 -2.27
C ASN A 95 -15.22 -22.84 -2.66
N VAL A 96 -14.91 -21.97 -1.72
CA VAL A 96 -13.88 -20.92 -1.86
C VAL A 96 -12.79 -21.22 -0.85
N GLN A 97 -11.57 -21.35 -1.31
CA GLN A 97 -10.40 -21.59 -0.48
C GLN A 97 -9.39 -20.46 -0.68
N PHE A 98 -8.86 -19.96 0.44
CA PHE A 98 -7.83 -18.94 0.46
C PHE A 98 -6.53 -19.61 0.90
N ASN A 99 -5.56 -19.65 -0.01
CA ASN A 99 -4.25 -20.23 0.24
C ASN A 99 -3.18 -19.17 -0.06
N ASP A 100 -2.77 -18.43 0.98
CA ASP A 100 -1.85 -17.31 0.86
C ASP A 100 -2.37 -16.30 -0.20
N LYS A 101 -1.65 -16.14 -1.31
CA LYS A 101 -2.04 -15.23 -2.42
C LYS A 101 -2.97 -15.88 -3.46
N VAL A 102 -3.35 -17.14 -3.29
CA VAL A 102 -4.17 -17.87 -4.27
C VAL A 102 -5.58 -18.05 -3.74
N ILE A 103 -6.55 -17.57 -4.51
CA ILE A 103 -7.97 -17.85 -4.29
C ILE A 103 -8.37 -18.95 -5.26
N GLN A 104 -8.84 -20.07 -4.72
CA GLN A 104 -9.35 -21.20 -5.47
C GLN A 104 -10.87 -21.27 -5.29
N VAL A 105 -11.59 -21.28 -6.40
CA VAL A 105 -13.05 -21.41 -6.41
C VAL A 105 -13.43 -22.66 -7.19
N SER A 106 -14.23 -23.53 -6.58
CA SER A 106 -14.69 -24.78 -7.20
C SER A 106 -16.18 -25.00 -6.96
N ALA A 107 -16.82 -25.68 -7.90
CA ALA A 107 -18.20 -26.11 -7.76
C ALA A 107 -18.46 -27.37 -8.61
N SER A 108 -19.56 -28.04 -8.29
CA SER A 108 -20.08 -29.17 -9.04
C SER A 108 -21.47 -28.86 -9.62
N ALA A 109 -21.82 -29.51 -10.69
CA ALA A 109 -23.16 -29.41 -11.25
C ALA A 109 -23.65 -30.79 -11.74
N ASP A 110 -24.93 -31.09 -11.49
CA ASP A 110 -25.58 -32.27 -12.02
C ASP A 110 -26.26 -31.92 -13.34
N VAL A 111 -26.01 -32.74 -14.34
CA VAL A 111 -26.55 -32.61 -15.71
C VAL A 111 -27.54 -33.72 -15.94
N GLU A 112 -28.81 -33.37 -16.18
CA GLU A 112 -29.84 -34.35 -16.54
C GLU A 112 -29.54 -34.96 -17.90
N LEU A 113 -29.56 -36.33 -17.97
CA LEU A 113 -29.28 -37.07 -19.16
C LEU A 113 -30.60 -37.43 -19.88
N MET A 114 -30.76 -36.99 -21.12
CA MET A 114 -31.99 -37.20 -21.88
C MET A 114 -32.10 -38.63 -22.44
N PHE A 115 -31.01 -39.16 -22.94
CA PHE A 115 -31.00 -40.47 -23.63
C PHE A 115 -30.47 -41.58 -22.72
N MET A 116 -29.46 -41.30 -21.90
CA MET A 116 -28.91 -42.29 -20.97
C MET A 116 -29.87 -42.62 -19.83
N GLY A 117 -30.83 -41.73 -19.51
CA GLY A 117 -31.92 -41.99 -18.58
C GLY A 117 -32.74 -43.24 -18.98
N MET A 118 -32.91 -43.51 -20.28
CA MET A 118 -33.57 -44.72 -20.78
C MET A 118 -32.80 -46.00 -20.43
N PHE A 119 -31.51 -45.92 -20.11
CA PHE A 119 -30.62 -47.00 -19.71
C PHE A 119 -30.34 -47.02 -18.20
N GLY A 120 -31.12 -46.24 -17.41
CA GLY A 120 -31.02 -46.22 -15.95
C GLY A 120 -29.94 -45.28 -15.37
N LYS A 121 -29.41 -44.36 -16.18
CA LYS A 121 -28.47 -43.32 -15.75
C LYS A 121 -29.14 -41.95 -15.93
N GLU A 122 -29.71 -41.39 -14.85
CA GLU A 122 -30.56 -40.20 -14.92
C GLU A 122 -29.76 -38.91 -14.96
N ASP A 123 -28.57 -38.88 -14.32
CA ASP A 123 -27.71 -37.67 -14.16
C ASP A 123 -26.22 -37.98 -14.35
N LEU A 124 -25.47 -36.97 -14.69
CA LEU A 124 -24.00 -36.96 -14.75
C LEU A 124 -23.46 -35.74 -13.99
N ASN A 125 -22.63 -36.02 -13.01
CA ASN A 125 -21.94 -34.98 -12.28
C ASN A 125 -20.74 -34.43 -13.06
N VAL A 126 -20.64 -33.09 -13.15
CA VAL A 126 -19.48 -32.37 -13.70
C VAL A 126 -18.96 -31.40 -12.68
N SER A 127 -17.66 -31.26 -12.54
CA SER A 127 -17.01 -30.30 -11.68
C SER A 127 -16.04 -29.43 -12.46
N ALA A 128 -15.85 -28.22 -11.97
CA ALA A 128 -14.86 -27.28 -12.45
C ALA A 128 -14.21 -26.54 -11.29
N MET A 129 -13.04 -25.98 -11.53
CA MET A 129 -12.25 -25.21 -10.58
C MET A 129 -11.58 -24.08 -11.33
N SER A 130 -11.45 -22.94 -10.67
CA SER A 130 -10.68 -21.79 -11.12
C SER A 130 -9.76 -21.33 -10.01
N GLU A 131 -8.56 -20.93 -10.36
CA GLU A 131 -7.57 -20.37 -9.46
C GLU A 131 -7.17 -18.99 -9.98
N VAL A 132 -7.00 -18.05 -9.05
CA VAL A 132 -6.51 -16.70 -9.34
C VAL A 132 -5.50 -16.30 -8.27
N THR A 133 -4.41 -15.72 -8.69
CA THR A 133 -3.46 -15.10 -7.76
C THR A 133 -3.94 -13.69 -7.45
N ARG A 134 -4.11 -13.40 -6.16
CA ARG A 134 -4.40 -12.06 -5.66
C ARG A 134 -3.07 -11.38 -5.38
N GLU A 135 -2.68 -10.44 -6.23
CA GLU A 135 -1.56 -9.55 -5.96
C GLU A 135 -2.05 -8.47 -4.99
N LEU A 136 -1.88 -8.72 -3.69
CA LEU A 136 -2.02 -7.68 -2.68
C LEU A 136 -0.75 -6.83 -2.75
N SER A 137 -0.84 -5.67 -3.38
CA SER A 137 0.23 -4.69 -3.33
C SER A 137 0.07 -3.85 -2.08
N GLY A 138 1.08 -3.88 -1.22
CA GLY A 138 1.19 -2.96 -0.10
C GLY A 138 1.45 -1.53 -0.59
N ILE A 139 1.11 -0.56 0.24
CA ILE A 139 1.42 0.84 0.00
C ILE A 139 2.17 1.43 1.19
N GLU A 140 3.28 2.08 0.90
CA GLU A 140 4.04 2.89 1.83
C GLU A 140 3.88 4.35 1.47
N VAL A 141 3.43 5.16 2.41
CA VAL A 141 3.23 6.59 2.20
C VAL A 141 3.89 7.37 3.32
N VAL A 142 4.66 8.39 2.96
CA VAL A 142 5.15 9.37 3.94
C VAL A 142 4.50 10.73 3.70
N LEU A 143 3.88 11.27 4.74
CA LEU A 143 3.34 12.62 4.76
C LEU A 143 4.44 13.58 5.24
N VAL A 144 4.89 14.46 4.35
CA VAL A 144 5.85 15.53 4.64
C VAL A 144 5.05 16.80 4.91
N LEU A 145 4.93 17.19 6.19
CA LEU A 145 3.98 18.18 6.65
C LEU A 145 4.68 19.46 7.06
N ASP A 146 4.36 20.55 6.37
CA ASP A 146 4.85 21.88 6.69
C ASP A 146 4.24 22.38 8.02
N VAL A 147 5.11 22.55 9.02
CA VAL A 147 4.75 23.15 10.31
C VAL A 147 5.53 24.46 10.56
N THR A 148 5.76 25.22 9.52
CA THR A 148 6.45 26.51 9.60
C THR A 148 5.52 27.61 10.10
N GLY A 149 6.09 28.76 10.49
CA GLY A 149 5.32 29.86 11.05
C GLY A 149 4.24 30.43 10.12
N SER A 150 4.41 30.32 8.79
CA SER A 150 3.42 30.72 7.77
C SER A 150 2.16 29.87 7.80
N MET A 151 2.27 28.62 8.23
CA MET A 151 1.14 27.71 8.38
C MET A 151 0.20 28.06 9.53
N ALA A 152 0.56 29.01 10.41
CA ALA A 152 -0.28 29.37 11.56
C ALA A 152 -1.70 29.83 11.16
N GLY A 153 -2.70 29.43 11.93
CA GLY A 153 -4.11 29.79 11.70
C GLY A 153 -4.86 28.83 10.81
N SER A 154 -5.41 29.30 9.68
CA SER A 154 -6.27 28.48 8.80
C SER A 154 -5.50 27.39 8.06
N ASN A 155 -4.23 27.63 7.70
CA ASN A 155 -3.43 26.71 6.91
C ASN A 155 -3.13 25.43 7.70
N ILE A 156 -2.64 25.54 8.94
CA ILE A 156 -2.40 24.36 9.78
C ILE A 156 -3.69 23.59 10.08
N THR A 157 -4.82 24.29 10.24
CA THR A 157 -6.11 23.64 10.43
C THR A 157 -6.52 22.85 9.17
N ALA A 158 -6.32 23.41 7.99
CA ALA A 158 -6.59 22.75 6.74
C ALA A 158 -5.65 21.54 6.52
N LEU A 159 -4.35 21.69 6.83
CA LEU A 159 -3.38 20.61 6.75
C LEU A 159 -3.76 19.44 7.67
N LYS A 160 -4.07 19.70 8.94
CA LYS A 160 -4.54 18.68 9.90
C LYS A 160 -5.80 17.97 9.39
N SER A 161 -6.77 18.73 8.89
CA SER A 161 -8.01 18.16 8.35
C SER A 161 -7.76 17.28 7.12
N ALA A 162 -6.91 17.72 6.20
CA ALA A 162 -6.56 16.96 5.01
C ALA A 162 -5.79 15.66 5.36
N SER A 163 -4.84 15.75 6.29
CA SER A 163 -4.08 14.59 6.77
C SER A 163 -4.96 13.59 7.51
N THR A 164 -5.90 14.07 8.34
CA THR A 164 -6.88 13.21 9.02
C THR A 164 -7.79 12.50 8.02
N GLU A 165 -8.29 13.22 7.01
CA GLU A 165 -9.13 12.63 5.97
C GLU A 165 -8.36 11.60 5.14
N PHE A 166 -7.09 11.88 4.85
CA PHE A 166 -6.21 10.91 4.21
C PHE A 166 -6.08 9.62 5.03
N LEU A 167 -5.85 9.72 6.36
CA LEU A 167 -5.81 8.55 7.23
C LEU A 167 -7.15 7.80 7.24
N ASN A 168 -8.29 8.51 7.28
CA ASN A 168 -9.60 7.90 7.22
C ASN A 168 -9.76 7.05 5.95
N ILE A 169 -9.47 7.64 4.78
CA ILE A 169 -9.57 6.95 3.49
C ILE A 169 -8.65 5.73 3.44
N MET A 170 -7.40 5.88 3.91
CA MET A 170 -6.41 4.81 3.84
C MET A 170 -6.74 3.63 4.75
N PHE A 171 -7.35 3.86 5.91
CA PHE A 171 -7.66 2.81 6.89
C PHE A 171 -9.14 2.36 6.88
N GLU A 172 -10.05 3.02 6.13
CA GLU A 172 -11.50 2.74 6.18
C GLU A 172 -11.88 1.41 5.55
N ASP A 173 -11.23 1.02 4.45
CA ASP A 173 -11.61 -0.16 3.65
C ASP A 173 -10.64 -1.34 3.76
N ILE A 174 -9.67 -1.30 4.66
CA ILE A 174 -8.61 -2.30 4.71
C ILE A 174 -8.78 -3.20 5.92
N SER A 175 -9.14 -4.46 5.64
CA SER A 175 -9.27 -5.52 6.63
C SER A 175 -7.92 -6.00 7.19
N ASP A 176 -6.82 -5.67 6.52
CA ASP A 176 -5.47 -6.04 6.95
C ASP A 176 -4.55 -4.81 6.89
N PRO A 177 -4.30 -4.17 8.04
CA PRO A 177 -3.44 -2.99 8.12
C PRO A 177 -1.96 -3.27 7.78
N GLU A 178 -1.54 -4.53 7.70
CA GLU A 178 -0.14 -4.88 7.37
C GLU A 178 0.28 -4.46 5.95
N TYR A 179 -0.68 -4.26 5.04
CA TYR A 179 -0.43 -3.79 3.67
C TYR A 179 -0.42 -2.26 3.53
N ILE A 180 -0.63 -1.52 4.63
CA ILE A 180 -0.48 -0.07 4.65
C ILE A 180 0.55 0.31 5.70
N ARG A 181 1.56 1.06 5.28
CA ARG A 181 2.50 1.71 6.18
C ARG A 181 2.52 3.19 5.89
N ILE A 182 2.27 3.99 6.91
CA ILE A 182 2.27 5.45 6.81
C ILE A 182 3.31 5.99 7.80
N GLY A 183 4.15 6.90 7.29
CA GLY A 183 5.07 7.69 8.10
C GLY A 183 4.71 9.17 8.05
N ILE A 184 5.17 9.96 9.02
CA ILE A 184 4.96 11.40 9.07
C ILE A 184 6.29 12.11 9.33
N THR A 185 6.56 13.13 8.53
CA THR A 185 7.72 14.04 8.70
C THR A 185 7.22 15.46 8.83
N PRO A 186 6.98 15.95 10.06
CA PRO A 186 6.77 17.38 10.28
C PRO A 186 8.08 18.14 10.10
N TYR A 187 8.07 19.24 9.33
CA TYR A 187 9.29 20.01 9.09
C TYR A 187 9.13 21.51 9.28
N SER A 188 10.22 22.15 9.70
CA SER A 188 10.35 23.60 9.78
C SER A 188 11.79 24.04 9.46
N ASN A 189 12.46 24.76 10.35
CA ASN A 189 13.90 25.10 10.26
C ASN A 189 14.79 23.84 10.30
N THR A 190 14.28 22.75 10.80
CA THR A 190 14.94 21.46 11.01
C THR A 190 13.90 20.36 11.12
N ILE A 191 14.35 19.14 11.27
CA ILE A 191 13.52 17.96 11.52
C ILE A 191 13.76 17.48 12.94
N ASN A 192 12.68 17.07 13.62
CA ASN A 192 12.73 16.44 14.92
C ASN A 192 12.66 14.91 14.74
N VAL A 193 13.74 14.21 15.05
CA VAL A 193 13.80 12.74 15.01
C VAL A 193 13.41 12.10 16.35
N GLY A 194 13.14 12.91 17.38
CA GLY A 194 12.73 12.42 18.68
C GLY A 194 13.78 11.55 19.37
N SER A 195 13.31 10.64 20.22
CA SER A 195 14.13 9.63 20.90
C SER A 195 14.78 8.62 19.96
N TYR A 196 14.29 8.47 18.73
CA TYR A 196 14.90 7.59 17.73
C TYR A 196 16.36 7.93 17.47
N GLY A 197 16.72 9.23 17.54
CA GLY A 197 18.11 9.67 17.43
C GLY A 197 19.04 9.05 18.48
N TRP A 198 18.52 8.78 19.68
CA TRP A 198 19.22 8.06 20.75
C TRP A 198 19.10 6.54 20.64
N GLY A 199 18.40 6.01 19.60
CA GLY A 199 18.14 4.59 19.43
C GLY A 199 17.02 4.04 20.29
N GLU A 200 16.08 4.91 20.70
CA GLU A 200 14.96 4.56 21.57
C GLU A 200 13.62 4.91 20.94
N TYR A 201 12.61 4.08 21.19
CA TYR A 201 11.20 4.44 20.95
C TYR A 201 10.75 5.53 21.94
N PRO A 202 9.63 6.23 21.68
CA PRO A 202 9.08 7.22 22.63
C PRO A 202 8.76 6.67 24.02
N ASP A 203 8.56 5.37 24.17
CA ASP A 203 8.33 4.68 25.46
C ASP A 203 9.64 4.30 26.18
N GLY A 204 10.80 4.63 25.61
CA GLY A 204 12.13 4.33 26.14
C GLY A 204 12.62 2.90 25.83
N SER A 205 11.88 2.09 25.07
CA SER A 205 12.35 0.79 24.61
C SER A 205 13.39 0.94 23.48
N TYR A 206 14.23 -0.08 23.31
CA TYR A 206 15.28 -0.06 22.30
C TYR A 206 14.70 -0.09 20.88
N TYR A 207 15.05 0.91 20.07
CA TYR A 207 14.70 1.00 18.65
C TYR A 207 15.81 0.43 17.75
N GLY A 208 17.06 0.91 17.94
CA GLY A 208 18.19 0.58 17.10
C GLY A 208 19.49 1.23 17.59
N PRO A 209 20.55 1.25 16.81
CA PRO A 209 21.73 2.02 17.14
C PRO A 209 21.41 3.51 17.22
N ALA A 210 22.00 4.23 18.17
CA ALA A 210 21.94 5.70 18.18
C ALA A 210 22.62 6.27 16.93
N PHE A 211 21.99 7.24 16.28
CA PHE A 211 22.49 7.84 15.04
C PHE A 211 22.72 9.35 15.14
N ILE A 212 22.73 9.89 16.37
CA ILE A 212 23.00 11.30 16.64
C ILE A 212 24.43 11.48 17.14
N ASP A 213 25.12 12.42 16.51
CA ASP A 213 26.44 12.86 16.94
C ASP A 213 26.33 14.07 17.88
N LEU A 214 27.03 13.98 19.00
CA LEU A 214 27.12 15.09 19.95
C LEU A 214 27.94 16.24 19.37
N PRO A 215 27.58 17.49 19.66
CA PRO A 215 28.36 18.64 19.20
C PRO A 215 29.75 18.64 19.83
N GLU A 216 30.77 19.10 19.11
CA GLU A 216 32.12 19.31 19.69
C GLU A 216 32.12 20.35 20.81
N THR A 217 31.30 21.37 20.65
CA THR A 217 31.11 22.46 21.63
C THR A 217 29.63 22.86 21.72
N ASP A 218 29.18 23.23 22.90
CA ASP A 218 27.83 23.76 23.15
C ASP A 218 27.88 24.98 24.02
N ASP A 219 27.00 25.95 23.74
CA ASP A 219 26.96 27.22 24.47
C ASP A 219 26.25 27.13 25.83
N TYR A 220 25.60 25.99 26.15
CA TYR A 220 24.68 25.84 27.29
C TYR A 220 25.11 24.75 28.27
N LYS A 221 25.63 23.63 27.76
CA LYS A 221 26.06 22.45 28.58
C LYS A 221 27.38 21.90 28.05
N THR A 222 28.05 21.09 28.84
CA THR A 222 29.13 20.23 28.35
C THR A 222 28.50 19.20 27.41
N ALA A 223 29.07 18.98 26.23
CA ALA A 223 28.50 18.11 25.21
C ALA A 223 28.13 16.69 25.75
N SER A 224 28.99 16.12 26.61
CA SER A 224 28.75 14.80 27.22
C SER A 224 27.64 14.76 28.29
N GLU A 225 27.11 15.93 28.69
CA GLU A 225 26.02 16.06 29.66
C GLU A 225 24.66 16.33 28.98
N ILE A 226 24.66 16.46 27.64
CA ILE A 226 23.43 16.61 26.87
C ILE A 226 22.71 15.25 26.81
N THR A 227 21.42 15.27 27.13
CA THR A 227 20.52 14.11 27.02
C THR A 227 19.31 14.47 26.16
N TYR A 228 18.53 13.46 25.77
CA TYR A 228 17.22 13.70 25.21
C TYR A 228 16.23 13.91 26.37
N ASP A 229 15.77 15.15 26.57
CA ASP A 229 14.85 15.50 27.64
C ASP A 229 14.02 16.73 27.23
N LEU A 230 12.73 16.49 27.00
CA LEU A 230 11.79 17.55 26.57
C LEU A 230 11.40 18.54 27.67
N GLU A 231 11.58 18.16 28.95
CA GLU A 231 11.27 19.01 30.10
C GLU A 231 12.41 19.99 30.41
N ASN A 232 13.64 19.62 30.09
CA ASN A 232 14.79 20.44 30.32
C ASN A 232 15.17 21.26 29.07
N THR A 233 14.93 22.57 29.11
CA THR A 233 15.16 23.45 27.98
C THR A 233 16.59 23.43 27.43
N HIS A 234 17.60 23.07 28.24
CA HIS A 234 19.00 23.02 27.81
C HIS A 234 19.42 21.65 27.31
N ASP A 235 18.58 20.64 27.42
CA ASP A 235 18.83 19.36 26.80
C ASP A 235 18.37 19.34 25.33
N TRP A 236 18.61 18.24 24.63
CA TRP A 236 18.24 18.10 23.23
C TRP A 236 16.78 17.67 23.10
N HIS A 237 16.04 18.33 22.22
CA HIS A 237 14.62 18.05 21.98
C HIS A 237 14.35 17.24 20.69
N GLY A 238 15.37 16.63 20.12
CA GLY A 238 15.22 15.72 19.00
C GLY A 238 15.55 16.28 17.62
N CYS A 239 15.88 17.58 17.49
CA CYS A 239 16.16 18.18 16.20
C CYS A 239 17.59 17.96 15.68
N VAL A 240 17.75 17.85 14.35
CA VAL A 240 19.01 17.50 13.69
C VAL A 240 19.46 18.55 12.70
N LEU A 241 20.78 18.58 12.41
CA LEU A 241 21.37 19.36 11.33
C LEU A 241 21.32 18.63 10.01
N ALA A 242 21.37 19.36 8.91
CA ALA A 242 21.57 18.82 7.57
C ALA A 242 23.03 18.37 7.40
N GLY A 243 23.25 17.44 6.49
CA GLY A 243 24.57 17.12 5.99
C GLY A 243 25.13 18.22 5.10
N GLU A 244 26.43 18.13 4.84
CA GLU A 244 27.03 18.87 3.75
C GLU A 244 26.61 18.27 2.39
N TYR A 245 26.60 19.09 1.34
CA TYR A 245 26.35 18.59 -0.01
C TYR A 245 27.49 17.61 -0.42
N PRO A 246 27.17 16.42 -0.98
CA PRO A 246 25.85 15.94 -1.46
C PRO A 246 25.03 15.12 -0.45
N ASP A 247 25.43 14.97 0.81
CA ASP A 247 24.72 14.16 1.82
C ASP A 247 23.32 14.69 2.15
N ASP A 248 23.08 15.97 1.88
CA ASP A 248 21.79 16.63 2.07
C ASP A 248 20.83 16.50 0.87
N VAL A 249 21.19 15.67 -0.11
CA VAL A 249 20.33 15.26 -1.24
C VAL A 249 20.31 13.74 -1.46
N SER A 250 20.74 12.97 -0.44
CA SER A 250 20.81 11.51 -0.47
C SER A 250 20.22 10.88 0.79
N ASP A 251 19.67 9.66 0.66
CA ASP A 251 19.19 8.84 1.77
C ASP A 251 20.29 7.96 2.41
N GLU A 252 21.53 8.00 1.90
CA GLU A 252 22.62 7.11 2.32
C GLU A 252 23.30 7.51 3.64
N ARG A 253 23.04 8.72 4.14
CA ARG A 253 23.65 9.18 5.41
C ARG A 253 23.00 8.54 6.61
N VAL A 254 23.81 7.94 7.50
CA VAL A 254 23.37 7.16 8.67
C VAL A 254 23.62 7.83 10.02
N SER A 255 24.34 8.96 10.08
CA SER A 255 24.66 9.71 11.30
C SER A 255 24.43 11.19 11.12
N PHE A 256 23.89 11.86 12.14
CA PHE A 256 23.43 13.24 12.04
C PHE A 256 23.88 14.06 13.23
N ASP A 257 24.35 15.29 12.95
CA ASP A 257 24.70 16.21 13.99
C ASP A 257 23.48 16.77 14.72
N MET A 258 23.60 16.92 16.03
CA MET A 258 22.58 17.48 16.90
C MET A 258 22.32 18.96 16.59
N TYR A 259 21.05 19.34 16.38
CA TYR A 259 20.67 20.75 16.25
C TYR A 259 20.78 21.44 17.60
N ARG A 260 21.61 22.51 17.65
CA ARG A 260 21.80 23.34 18.86
C ARG A 260 21.84 24.80 18.49
N TYR A 261 20.72 25.51 18.65
CA TYR A 261 20.63 26.93 18.32
C TYR A 261 21.62 27.72 19.21
N PRO A 262 22.51 28.54 18.61
CA PRO A 262 23.56 29.20 19.35
C PRO A 262 23.04 30.29 20.33
N ARG A 263 23.80 30.58 21.36
CA ARG A 263 23.51 31.66 22.29
C ARG A 263 23.85 33.02 21.68
N VAL A 264 22.91 33.55 20.89
CA VAL A 264 23.08 34.84 20.20
C VAL A 264 22.44 35.99 20.96
N CYS A 265 23.03 37.18 20.82
CA CYS A 265 22.48 38.39 21.39
C CYS A 265 21.19 38.83 20.70
N GLN A 266 20.09 38.87 21.43
CA GLN A 266 18.80 39.36 20.96
C GLN A 266 18.61 40.85 21.11
N SER A 267 19.17 41.44 22.14
CA SER A 267 19.08 42.87 22.40
C SER A 267 20.38 43.40 23.00
N GLY A 268 21.00 44.38 22.35
CA GLY A 268 22.27 44.97 22.75
C GLY A 268 22.52 46.28 22.03
N TRP A 269 23.54 47.04 22.49
CA TRP A 269 24.00 48.26 21.84
C TRP A 269 25.51 48.45 22.03
N TYR A 270 26.21 48.84 20.99
CA TYR A 270 27.67 49.09 20.99
C TYR A 270 28.51 47.95 21.62
N GLY A 271 28.20 46.69 21.26
CA GLY A 271 28.96 45.53 21.77
C GLY A 271 28.54 45.01 23.15
N TYR A 272 27.59 45.66 23.81
CA TYR A 272 26.99 45.17 25.05
C TYR A 272 25.67 44.49 24.76
N CYS A 273 25.56 43.21 25.12
CA CYS A 273 24.33 42.43 25.04
C CYS A 273 23.72 42.28 26.42
N TRP A 274 22.43 42.63 26.56
CA TRP A 274 21.67 42.46 27.81
C TRP A 274 20.56 41.38 27.71
N SER A 275 20.31 40.86 26.51
CA SER A 275 19.40 39.74 26.31
C SER A 275 19.97 38.78 25.31
N TYR A 276 20.11 37.50 25.71
CA TYR A 276 20.57 36.40 24.87
C TYR A 276 19.44 35.42 24.62
N ASN A 277 19.45 34.75 23.47
CA ASN A 277 18.70 33.53 23.32
C ASN A 277 19.28 32.47 24.29
N ASN A 278 18.44 31.91 25.14
CA ASN A 278 18.84 30.88 26.10
C ASN A 278 18.14 29.53 25.78
N ASN A 279 17.61 29.39 24.58
CA ASN A 279 16.97 28.13 24.16
C ASN A 279 17.74 27.47 22.99
N PRO A 280 18.52 26.42 23.24
CA PRO A 280 19.24 25.69 22.20
C PRO A 280 18.31 24.95 21.23
N ASN A 281 17.04 24.78 21.60
CA ASN A 281 16.02 24.16 20.76
C ASN A 281 15.13 25.20 20.04
N ASN A 282 15.58 26.44 19.90
CA ASN A 282 14.81 27.49 19.25
C ASN A 282 14.47 27.11 17.79
N ALA A 283 13.19 27.17 17.42
CA ALA A 283 12.65 26.73 16.14
C ALA A 283 12.79 25.22 15.82
N CYS A 284 13.11 24.39 16.81
CA CYS A 284 12.90 22.95 16.73
C CYS A 284 11.41 22.67 16.84
N THR A 285 10.83 21.93 15.87
CA THR A 285 9.42 21.51 15.98
C THR A 285 9.23 20.55 17.15
N THR A 286 8.12 20.67 17.84
CA THR A 286 7.77 19.79 18.98
C THR A 286 7.26 18.42 18.55
N SER A 287 6.88 18.26 17.28
CA SER A 287 6.37 17.00 16.76
C SER A 287 7.50 16.21 16.09
N PRO A 288 7.88 15.05 16.65
CA PRO A 288 8.89 14.21 16.03
C PRO A 288 8.34 13.51 14.76
N VAL A 289 9.26 12.98 13.96
CA VAL A 289 8.91 12.08 12.87
C VAL A 289 8.24 10.82 13.42
N VAL A 290 7.37 10.22 12.59
CA VAL A 290 6.81 8.89 12.83
C VAL A 290 7.32 7.98 11.73
N PRO A 291 8.12 6.95 12.05
CA PRO A 291 8.56 5.95 11.09
C PRO A 291 7.38 5.24 10.43
N LEU A 292 7.63 4.57 9.30
CA LEU A 292 6.60 3.80 8.60
C LEU A 292 5.96 2.76 9.52
N GLY A 293 4.66 2.78 9.62
CA GLY A 293 3.89 1.87 10.46
C GLY A 293 2.41 1.90 10.13
N HIS A 294 1.64 1.10 10.86
CA HIS A 294 0.18 0.99 10.69
C HIS A 294 -0.60 1.43 11.95
N ASP A 295 0.07 2.06 12.91
CA ASP A 295 -0.58 2.58 14.12
C ASP A 295 -1.33 3.88 13.82
N ARG A 296 -2.61 3.75 13.45
CA ARG A 296 -3.48 4.89 13.14
C ARG A 296 -3.62 5.86 14.31
N VAL A 297 -3.56 5.38 15.56
CA VAL A 297 -3.72 6.24 16.74
C VAL A 297 -2.50 7.15 16.88
N LEU A 298 -1.30 6.58 16.80
CA LEU A 298 -0.05 7.35 16.83
C LEU A 298 0.01 8.40 15.70
N LEU A 299 -0.38 8.02 14.48
CA LEU A 299 -0.43 8.92 13.33
C LEU A 299 -1.40 10.08 13.57
N GLN A 300 -2.62 9.80 14.07
CA GLN A 300 -3.62 10.82 14.35
C GLN A 300 -3.17 11.74 15.49
N ASP A 301 -2.65 11.19 16.58
CA ASP A 301 -2.15 11.98 17.71
C ASP A 301 -1.01 12.92 17.26
N THR A 302 -0.14 12.47 16.37
CA THR A 302 0.91 13.30 15.80
C THR A 302 0.33 14.47 14.99
N ILE A 303 -0.65 14.21 14.11
CA ILE A 303 -1.32 15.25 13.32
C ILE A 303 -2.01 16.26 14.23
N ASP A 304 -2.71 15.81 15.26
CA ASP A 304 -3.46 16.68 16.17
C ASP A 304 -2.54 17.62 16.98
N ASN A 305 -1.31 17.18 17.25
CA ASN A 305 -0.33 17.93 18.02
C ASN A 305 0.66 18.76 17.17
N LEU A 306 0.49 18.86 15.85
CA LEU A 306 1.32 19.72 15.00
C LEU A 306 1.19 21.19 15.45
N ASP A 307 2.32 21.88 15.63
CA ASP A 307 2.37 23.29 16.05
C ASP A 307 3.30 24.10 15.15
N PRO A 308 2.82 25.19 14.52
CA PRO A 308 3.62 25.97 13.59
C PRO A 308 4.76 26.74 14.26
N VAL A 309 6.00 26.52 13.76
CA VAL A 309 7.20 27.19 14.27
C VAL A 309 8.27 27.33 13.18
N GLY A 310 9.04 28.39 13.19
CA GLY A 310 10.24 28.54 12.38
C GLY A 310 10.03 28.90 10.92
N ASN A 311 11.04 28.65 10.11
CA ASN A 311 11.12 28.93 8.67
C ASN A 311 10.96 27.65 7.83
N THR A 312 10.86 27.80 6.50
CA THR A 312 10.52 26.72 5.59
C THR A 312 11.76 26.13 4.91
N LEU A 313 12.20 24.96 5.37
CA LEU A 313 13.23 24.15 4.68
C LEU A 313 12.59 22.93 4.03
N GLY A 314 11.88 23.14 2.94
CA GLY A 314 11.12 22.09 2.24
C GLY A 314 12.01 20.99 1.68
N ASN A 315 13.22 21.33 1.19
CA ASN A 315 14.20 20.35 0.76
C ASN A 315 14.58 19.37 1.89
N PHE A 316 14.78 19.90 3.11
CA PHE A 316 15.13 19.07 4.26
C PHE A 316 13.93 18.24 4.74
N GLY A 317 12.71 18.79 4.65
CA GLY A 317 11.47 18.05 4.87
C GLY A 317 11.32 16.89 3.91
N LEU A 318 11.48 17.12 2.59
CA LEU A 318 11.37 16.08 1.57
C LEU A 318 12.46 15.01 1.71
N LEU A 319 13.70 15.41 2.04
CA LEU A 319 14.80 14.48 2.28
C LEU A 319 14.49 13.51 3.42
N TRP A 320 13.95 14.00 4.53
CA TRP A 320 13.57 13.14 5.65
C TRP A 320 12.33 12.30 5.34
N GLY A 321 11.43 12.81 4.50
CA GLY A 321 10.36 12.00 3.93
C GLY A 321 10.91 10.82 3.11
N TRP A 322 11.98 11.06 2.34
CA TRP A 322 12.68 10.00 1.62
C TRP A 322 13.35 9.00 2.58
N ARG A 323 14.06 9.47 3.60
CA ARG A 323 14.71 8.60 4.59
C ARG A 323 13.74 7.72 5.36
N LEU A 324 12.53 8.20 5.64
CA LEU A 324 11.49 7.38 6.29
C LEU A 324 10.91 6.30 5.36
N ILE A 325 10.89 6.52 4.04
CA ILE A 325 10.35 5.55 3.07
C ILE A 325 11.44 4.66 2.47
N SER A 326 12.70 4.99 2.71
CA SER A 326 13.89 4.24 2.32
C SER A 326 14.00 2.92 3.08
N PRO A 327 14.54 1.86 2.48
CA PRO A 327 14.96 0.67 3.23
C PRO A 327 16.29 0.85 3.99
N GLU A 328 16.97 2.00 3.80
CA GLU A 328 18.29 2.27 4.35
C GLU A 328 18.19 2.88 5.77
N GLU A 329 19.27 2.73 6.56
CA GLU A 329 19.37 3.38 7.88
C GLU A 329 19.25 4.91 7.77
N PRO A 330 18.74 5.59 8.82
CA PRO A 330 18.48 5.10 10.18
C PRO A 330 17.08 4.49 10.39
N PHE A 331 16.15 4.62 9.45
CA PHE A 331 14.81 4.07 9.50
C PHE A 331 14.70 2.98 8.44
N THR A 332 14.55 1.73 8.87
CA THR A 332 14.63 0.55 7.99
C THR A 332 13.29 -0.14 7.76
N GLU A 333 12.19 0.55 8.09
CA GLU A 333 10.83 0.01 7.96
C GLU A 333 10.36 -0.04 6.50
N GLY A 334 11.00 0.70 5.60
CA GLY A 334 10.69 0.74 4.17
C GLY A 334 11.02 -0.57 3.47
N ALA A 335 10.12 -1.04 2.59
CA ALA A 335 10.42 -2.16 1.70
C ALA A 335 11.53 -1.82 0.70
N ALA A 336 12.20 -2.81 0.13
CA ALA A 336 13.22 -2.59 -0.89
C ALA A 336 12.65 -1.80 -2.09
N TYR A 337 13.47 -0.97 -2.73
CA TYR A 337 13.02 -0.12 -3.84
C TYR A 337 12.53 -0.90 -5.08
N ASP A 338 13.03 -2.11 -5.27
CA ASP A 338 12.69 -3.01 -6.36
C ASP A 338 11.66 -4.08 -5.97
N ASP A 339 11.11 -4.00 -4.74
CA ASP A 339 10.07 -4.92 -4.30
C ASP A 339 8.77 -4.65 -5.06
N PRO A 340 8.31 -5.58 -5.91
CA PRO A 340 7.11 -5.40 -6.70
C PRO A 340 5.82 -5.41 -5.88
N GLU A 341 5.88 -5.92 -4.65
CA GLU A 341 4.73 -6.03 -3.75
C GLU A 341 4.41 -4.71 -3.05
N TRP A 342 5.34 -3.74 -3.03
CA TRP A 342 5.16 -2.46 -2.37
C TRP A 342 5.19 -1.29 -3.35
N LYS A 343 4.22 -0.38 -3.20
CA LYS A 343 4.19 0.91 -3.89
C LYS A 343 4.56 2.00 -2.92
N LYS A 344 5.44 2.91 -3.34
CA LYS A 344 5.97 3.98 -2.49
C LYS A 344 5.49 5.33 -2.97
N ALA A 345 4.99 6.16 -2.05
CA ALA A 345 4.60 7.52 -2.33
C ALA A 345 5.01 8.48 -1.20
N VAL A 346 5.39 9.69 -1.55
CA VAL A 346 5.59 10.78 -0.60
C VAL A 346 4.65 11.92 -0.96
N ILE A 347 3.94 12.44 0.03
CA ILE A 347 2.98 13.54 -0.13
C ILE A 347 3.51 14.72 0.68
N MET A 348 4.02 15.72 -0.03
CA MET A 348 4.48 16.97 0.57
C MET A 348 3.35 17.99 0.62
N MET A 349 3.08 18.53 1.79
CA MET A 349 2.07 19.56 2.03
C MET A 349 2.74 20.83 2.54
N THR A 350 2.61 21.95 1.82
CA THR A 350 3.28 23.23 2.13
C THR A 350 2.43 24.44 1.73
N ASP A 351 2.65 25.60 2.34
CA ASP A 351 2.02 26.87 1.95
C ASP A 351 3.00 27.87 1.34
N GLY A 352 4.28 27.53 1.22
CA GLY A 352 5.28 28.52 0.86
C GLY A 352 6.52 28.03 0.14
N VAL A 353 7.34 29.01 -0.19
CA VAL A 353 8.67 28.82 -0.77
C VAL A 353 9.71 28.58 0.33
N ASN A 354 10.84 27.99 -0.03
CA ASN A 354 11.97 27.83 0.89
C ASN A 354 12.42 29.18 1.48
N THR A 355 12.52 29.21 2.79
CA THR A 355 13.04 30.35 3.53
C THR A 355 14.02 29.87 4.60
N MET A 356 15.03 30.68 4.91
CA MET A 356 16.06 30.31 5.87
C MET A 356 16.17 31.39 6.94
N ASN A 357 16.40 30.97 8.19
CA ASN A 357 16.71 31.88 9.27
C ASN A 357 18.08 32.53 9.02
N ASN A 358 18.17 33.87 9.21
CA ASN A 358 19.39 34.63 8.98
C ASN A 358 20.51 34.37 10.02
N THR A 359 20.24 33.59 11.06
CA THR A 359 21.20 33.33 12.12
C THR A 359 21.59 31.86 12.19
N TYR A 360 20.61 30.99 12.16
CA TYR A 360 20.80 29.54 12.35
C TYR A 360 19.64 28.73 11.76
N SER A 361 19.97 27.63 11.12
CA SER A 361 19.00 26.68 10.53
C SER A 361 19.55 25.27 10.64
N ALA A 362 18.92 24.27 9.96
CA ALA A 362 19.47 22.94 9.84
C ALA A 362 20.87 22.91 9.18
N TYR A 363 21.24 23.95 8.44
CA TYR A 363 22.57 24.12 7.86
C TYR A 363 23.59 24.79 8.80
N GLY A 364 23.26 24.95 10.07
CA GLY A 364 24.15 25.60 11.03
C GLY A 364 24.03 27.13 11.05
N ARG A 365 25.12 27.80 11.47
CA ARG A 365 25.17 29.26 11.50
C ARG A 365 25.33 29.85 10.11
N THR A 366 24.48 30.80 9.76
CA THR A 366 24.56 31.48 8.44
C THR A 366 25.93 32.11 8.17
N ALA A 367 26.68 32.44 9.21
CA ALA A 367 28.04 32.98 9.05
C ALA A 367 29.08 31.91 8.66
N ASP A 368 28.78 30.64 8.84
CA ASP A 368 29.70 29.53 8.67
C ASP A 368 29.46 28.75 7.36
N HIS A 369 28.42 29.11 6.59
CA HIS A 369 28.07 28.46 5.31
C HIS A 369 27.56 29.46 4.27
N ASP A 370 27.66 29.12 3.00
CA ASP A 370 27.22 29.92 1.85
C ASP A 370 25.83 29.48 1.30
N VAL A 371 25.10 28.56 1.99
CA VAL A 371 23.80 28.04 1.53
C VAL A 371 22.74 29.14 1.54
N ARG A 372 22.05 29.32 0.43
CA ARG A 372 21.01 30.32 0.19
C ARG A 372 19.65 29.64 -0.09
N PRO A 373 18.52 30.33 0.05
CA PRO A 373 17.21 29.80 -0.30
C PRO A 373 17.13 29.21 -1.72
N SER A 374 17.82 29.83 -2.71
CA SER A 374 17.88 29.29 -4.09
C SER A 374 18.59 27.94 -4.18
N ASP A 375 19.58 27.70 -3.31
CA ASP A 375 20.30 26.42 -3.29
C ASP A 375 19.41 25.32 -2.68
N LEU A 376 18.45 25.69 -1.81
CA LEU A 376 17.45 24.80 -1.25
C LEU A 376 16.43 24.35 -2.32
N ASP A 377 16.06 25.26 -3.23
CA ASP A 377 15.16 24.94 -4.35
C ASP A 377 15.83 23.96 -5.33
N ASP A 378 17.11 24.19 -5.65
CA ASP A 378 17.90 23.28 -6.49
C ASP A 378 18.01 21.88 -5.85
N ARG A 379 18.32 21.82 -4.53
CA ARG A 379 18.39 20.57 -3.76
C ARG A 379 17.05 19.85 -3.68
N LEU A 380 15.94 20.60 -3.50
CA LEU A 380 14.59 20.02 -3.55
C LEU A 380 14.33 19.31 -4.88
N GLY A 381 14.75 19.92 -6.00
CA GLY A 381 14.67 19.34 -7.33
C GLY A 381 15.50 18.07 -7.46
N GLU A 382 16.76 18.07 -6.96
CA GLU A 382 17.65 16.91 -6.96
C GLU A 382 17.08 15.74 -6.16
N ILE A 383 16.57 15.98 -4.95
CA ILE A 383 15.92 14.98 -4.10
C ILE A 383 14.71 14.38 -4.83
N CYS A 384 13.85 15.24 -5.41
CA CYS A 384 12.66 14.78 -6.12
C CYS A 384 13.00 13.89 -7.32
N MET A 385 14.07 14.21 -8.06
CA MET A 385 14.56 13.38 -9.17
C MET A 385 15.11 12.04 -8.66
N ALA A 386 15.95 12.06 -7.63
CA ALA A 386 16.53 10.86 -7.05
C ALA A 386 15.46 9.90 -6.50
N MET A 387 14.42 10.43 -5.85
CA MET A 387 13.28 9.63 -5.39
C MET A 387 12.52 8.98 -6.54
N LYS A 388 12.31 9.71 -7.65
CA LYS A 388 11.65 9.16 -8.85
C LYS A 388 12.47 8.05 -9.50
N ASP A 389 13.80 8.16 -9.51
CA ASP A 389 14.71 7.12 -10.01
C ASP A 389 14.63 5.83 -9.15
N LYS A 390 14.20 5.95 -7.89
CA LYS A 390 13.90 4.83 -6.98
C LYS A 390 12.43 4.37 -7.04
N ASN A 391 11.66 4.78 -8.06
CA ASN A 391 10.24 4.47 -8.23
C ASN A 391 9.32 4.99 -7.11
N ILE A 392 9.73 6.05 -6.39
CA ILE A 392 8.90 6.72 -5.40
C ILE A 392 8.06 7.79 -6.11
N THR A 393 6.73 7.74 -5.95
CA THR A 393 5.85 8.79 -6.48
C THR A 393 5.81 9.96 -5.51
N VAL A 394 6.12 11.17 -5.99
CA VAL A 394 6.07 12.39 -5.18
C VAL A 394 4.86 13.22 -5.57
N TYR A 395 4.01 13.51 -4.59
CA TYR A 395 2.87 14.43 -4.71
C TYR A 395 3.15 15.70 -3.92
N THR A 396 2.77 16.84 -4.46
CA THR A 396 2.85 18.13 -3.76
C THR A 396 1.46 18.74 -3.65
N ILE A 397 1.05 19.12 -2.44
CA ILE A 397 -0.20 19.81 -2.14
C ILE A 397 0.15 21.17 -1.56
N THR A 398 -0.34 22.24 -2.19
CA THR A 398 -0.07 23.60 -1.76
C THR A 398 -1.30 24.26 -1.16
N PHE A 399 -1.11 24.99 -0.06
CA PHE A 399 -2.13 25.76 0.63
C PHE A 399 -1.99 27.25 0.30
N GLY A 400 -3.11 27.95 0.02
CA GLY A 400 -3.10 29.41 -0.21
C GLY A 400 -2.91 29.81 -1.67
N ASN A 401 -2.62 31.10 -1.91
CA ASN A 401 -2.36 31.63 -3.25
C ASN A 401 -0.91 31.37 -3.66
N VAL A 402 -0.63 30.24 -4.25
CA VAL A 402 0.70 29.93 -4.78
C VAL A 402 0.86 30.57 -6.15
N ASN A 403 1.94 31.31 -6.36
CA ASN A 403 2.37 31.64 -7.72
C ASN A 403 2.84 30.35 -8.40
N GLU A 404 2.25 30.00 -9.54
CA GLU A 404 2.51 28.77 -10.33
C GLU A 404 3.97 28.60 -10.84
N SER A 405 4.94 29.31 -10.28
CA SER A 405 6.34 29.36 -10.73
C SER A 405 7.31 28.55 -9.86
N THR A 406 6.82 27.71 -8.96
CA THR A 406 7.64 26.78 -8.16
C THR A 406 7.38 25.33 -8.49
#